data_a937f3efe3c883e20a78b4b17603cce3
#
_entry.id   a937f3efe3c883e20a78b4b17603cce3
#
_cell.length_a   1.000
_cell.length_b   1.000
_cell.length_c   1.000
_cell.angle_alpha   90.00
_cell.angle_beta   90.00
_cell.angle_gamma   90.00
#
_symmetry.space_group_name_H-M   'P 1'
#
loop_
_entity.id
_entity.type
_entity.pdbx_description
1 polymer ?
#
loop_
_entity_poly.entity_id
_entity_poly.type
_entity_poly.pdbx_seq_one_letter_code
_entity_poly.pdbx_strand_id
1 'polypeptide(L)'
;MTATQAITSNIVIRAIEEKDNAGIARVIREVSAEHGLTADKGFAVADPILDTLYEVYHQPRSAYWIVEMDGEVVGGGGVAPLVGGDGNTCELQKIYLSSKLRGKGIAKKIVLQSLEFGKEQGFNRCYLETTDILKAAVGLYEKLGFEFIDEALGNTGHSDCEIRMVKPL
;
A
#
# COMPACT_ATOMS: atom_id res chain seq x y z
N MET A 1 26.97 -36.29 1.27
CA MET A 1 26.52 -34.95 1.71
C MET A 1 25.49 -34.45 0.71
N THR A 2 24.25 -34.50 1.07
CA THR A 2 23.20 -33.84 0.30
C THR A 2 23.26 -32.36 0.61
N ALA A 3 23.70 -31.56 -0.37
CA ALA A 3 23.57 -30.11 -0.29
C ALA A 3 22.09 -29.79 -0.24
N THR A 4 21.61 -29.31 0.88
CA THR A 4 20.27 -28.73 0.99
C THR A 4 20.31 -27.47 0.12
N GLN A 5 19.81 -27.59 -1.11
CA GLN A 5 19.56 -26.40 -1.92
C GLN A 5 18.55 -25.56 -1.14
N ALA A 6 18.97 -24.37 -0.72
CA ALA A 6 18.07 -23.37 -0.19
C ALA A 6 17.04 -23.09 -1.27
N ILE A 7 15.78 -23.49 -1.06
CA ILE A 7 14.67 -23.19 -1.96
C ILE A 7 14.46 -21.69 -1.88
N THR A 8 14.92 -20.96 -2.91
CA THR A 8 14.69 -19.54 -3.02
C THR A 8 13.24 -19.33 -3.43
N SER A 9 12.45 -18.69 -2.56
CA SER A 9 11.05 -18.36 -2.86
C SER A 9 10.96 -17.45 -4.08
N ASN A 10 10.04 -17.75 -4.99
CA ASN A 10 9.78 -16.93 -6.17
C ASN A 10 8.81 -15.81 -5.82
N ILE A 11 9.30 -14.58 -5.81
CA ILE A 11 8.51 -13.38 -5.53
C ILE A 11 8.26 -12.64 -6.84
N VAL A 12 6.98 -12.38 -7.12
CA VAL A 12 6.52 -11.64 -8.30
C VAL A 12 5.69 -10.45 -7.87
N ILE A 13 5.94 -9.28 -8.46
CA ILE A 13 5.13 -8.08 -8.29
C ILE A 13 4.45 -7.83 -9.65
N ARG A 14 3.13 -7.80 -9.66
CA ARG A 14 2.34 -7.64 -10.88
C ARG A 14 1.06 -6.83 -10.63
N ALA A 15 0.44 -6.33 -11.69
CA ALA A 15 -0.85 -5.65 -11.57
C ALA A 15 -1.92 -6.57 -11.00
N ILE A 16 -2.83 -5.99 -10.21
CA ILE A 16 -3.97 -6.72 -9.65
C ILE A 16 -4.89 -7.26 -10.77
N GLU A 17 -5.40 -8.48 -10.55
CA GLU A 17 -6.41 -9.11 -11.38
C GLU A 17 -7.65 -9.41 -10.54
N GLU A 18 -8.80 -9.59 -11.18
CA GLU A 18 -10.07 -9.85 -10.47
C GLU A 18 -10.00 -11.03 -9.50
N LYS A 19 -9.29 -12.09 -9.90
CA LYS A 19 -9.06 -13.28 -9.07
C LYS A 19 -8.34 -13.00 -7.75
N ASP A 20 -7.69 -11.84 -7.61
CA ASP A 20 -6.91 -11.47 -6.43
C ASP A 20 -7.73 -10.87 -5.31
N ASN A 21 -8.98 -10.46 -5.57
CA ASN A 21 -9.81 -9.76 -4.58
C ASN A 21 -9.86 -10.45 -3.21
N ALA A 22 -10.16 -11.74 -3.19
CA ALA A 22 -10.24 -12.50 -1.93
C ALA A 22 -8.89 -12.64 -1.24
N GLY A 23 -7.83 -12.89 -2.00
CA GLY A 23 -6.48 -13.09 -1.48
C GLY A 23 -5.90 -11.83 -0.84
N ILE A 24 -6.03 -10.69 -1.51
CA ILE A 24 -5.50 -9.43 -0.97
C ILE A 24 -6.33 -8.94 0.21
N ALA A 25 -7.64 -9.09 0.20
CA ALA A 25 -8.49 -8.75 1.34
C ALA A 25 -8.09 -9.55 2.58
N ARG A 26 -7.81 -10.84 2.42
CA ARG A 26 -7.32 -11.71 3.49
C ARG A 26 -5.99 -11.18 4.06
N VAL A 27 -5.03 -10.85 3.20
CA VAL A 27 -3.72 -10.33 3.63
C VAL A 27 -3.88 -9.03 4.41
N ILE A 28 -4.69 -8.11 3.93
CA ILE A 28 -4.93 -6.83 4.61
C ILE A 28 -5.52 -7.06 6.01
N ARG A 29 -6.49 -7.98 6.15
CA ARG A 29 -7.09 -8.32 7.43
C ARG A 29 -6.10 -8.98 8.39
N GLU A 30 -5.29 -9.92 7.89
CA GLU A 30 -4.28 -10.62 8.69
C GLU A 30 -3.20 -9.66 9.18
N VAL A 31 -2.64 -8.83 8.30
CA VAL A 31 -1.59 -7.85 8.65
C VAL A 31 -2.15 -6.79 9.60
N SER A 32 -3.35 -6.30 9.36
CA SER A 32 -4.01 -5.35 10.25
C SER A 32 -4.19 -5.91 11.65
N ALA A 33 -4.62 -7.17 11.76
CA ALA A 33 -4.78 -7.84 13.06
C ALA A 33 -3.44 -8.00 13.80
N GLU A 34 -2.35 -8.32 13.10
CA GLU A 34 -1.00 -8.42 13.67
C GLU A 34 -0.55 -7.11 14.33
N HIS A 35 -0.96 -5.97 13.78
CA HIS A 35 -0.60 -4.64 14.26
C HIS A 35 -1.67 -4.00 15.17
N GLY A 36 -2.76 -4.72 15.48
CA GLY A 36 -3.85 -4.18 16.28
C GLY A 36 -4.65 -3.07 15.59
N LEU A 37 -4.62 -3.00 14.27
CA LEU A 37 -5.35 -2.03 13.46
C LEU A 37 -6.78 -2.54 13.25
N THR A 38 -7.69 -2.15 14.13
CA THR A 38 -9.07 -2.61 14.13
C THR A 38 -9.99 -1.70 13.32
N ALA A 39 -11.10 -2.27 12.81
CA ALA A 39 -12.06 -1.54 11.97
C ALA A 39 -12.73 -0.36 12.67
N ASP A 40 -12.96 -0.45 13.98
CA ASP A 40 -13.56 0.60 14.80
C ASP A 40 -12.69 1.85 14.95
N LYS A 41 -11.40 1.77 14.60
CA LYS A 41 -10.44 2.89 14.67
C LYS A 41 -10.26 3.62 13.34
N GLY A 42 -11.09 3.35 12.32
CA GLY A 42 -11.04 4.06 11.03
C GLY A 42 -9.82 3.76 10.17
N PHE A 43 -9.14 2.62 10.35
CA PHE A 43 -8.06 2.17 9.48
C PHE A 43 -8.59 1.54 8.19
N ALA A 44 -7.69 1.31 7.22
CA ALA A 44 -8.03 0.77 5.90
C ALA A 44 -8.82 -0.55 5.96
N VAL A 45 -8.65 -1.36 7.00
CA VAL A 45 -9.42 -2.59 7.23
C VAL A 45 -10.93 -2.34 7.38
N ALA A 46 -11.33 -1.10 7.74
CA ALA A 46 -12.73 -0.69 7.86
C ALA A 46 -13.37 -0.33 6.52
N ASP A 47 -12.60 -0.21 5.43
CA ASP A 47 -13.12 0.20 4.13
C ASP A 47 -14.10 -0.85 3.59
N PRO A 48 -15.35 -0.46 3.22
CA PRO A 48 -16.33 -1.42 2.71
C PRO A 48 -15.95 -2.02 1.36
N ILE A 49 -14.99 -1.40 0.66
CA ILE A 49 -14.49 -1.83 -0.65
C ILE A 49 -13.37 -2.87 -0.58
N LEU A 50 -13.00 -3.34 0.60
CA LEU A 50 -11.84 -4.20 0.80
C LEU A 50 -11.87 -5.50 -0.03
N ASP A 51 -13.06 -6.05 -0.27
CA ASP A 51 -13.23 -7.28 -1.05
C ASP A 51 -13.36 -7.05 -2.55
N THR A 52 -13.25 -5.80 -3.02
CA THR A 52 -13.43 -5.41 -4.42
C THR A 52 -12.31 -4.50 -4.93
N LEU A 53 -11.07 -4.74 -4.50
CA LEU A 53 -9.95 -3.85 -4.84
C LEU A 53 -9.63 -3.83 -6.33
N TYR A 54 -9.83 -4.92 -7.04
CA TYR A 54 -9.66 -4.91 -8.50
C TYR A 54 -10.55 -3.85 -9.15
N GLU A 55 -11.83 -3.83 -8.81
CA GLU A 55 -12.80 -2.87 -9.36
C GLU A 55 -12.47 -1.44 -8.92
N VAL A 56 -12.05 -1.27 -7.66
CA VAL A 56 -11.66 0.03 -7.11
C VAL A 56 -10.49 0.64 -7.88
N TYR A 57 -9.46 -0.15 -8.17
CA TYR A 57 -8.27 0.34 -8.85
C TYR A 57 -8.32 0.19 -10.38
N HIS A 58 -9.38 -0.39 -10.92
CA HIS A 58 -9.66 -0.43 -12.35
C HIS A 58 -10.37 0.84 -12.80
N GLN A 59 -9.81 1.98 -12.42
CA GLN A 59 -10.32 3.33 -12.68
C GLN A 59 -9.19 4.18 -13.27
N PRO A 60 -9.52 5.28 -13.99
CA PRO A 60 -8.51 6.18 -14.51
C PRO A 60 -7.56 6.66 -13.42
N ARG A 61 -6.27 6.75 -13.74
CA ARG A 61 -5.20 7.27 -12.88
C ARG A 61 -5.02 6.49 -11.57
N SER A 62 -5.46 5.23 -11.56
CA SER A 62 -5.39 4.34 -10.39
C SER A 62 -4.66 3.06 -10.75
N ALA A 63 -3.90 2.50 -9.80
CA ALA A 63 -3.23 1.22 -9.97
C ALA A 63 -3.04 0.54 -8.62
N TYR A 64 -3.05 -0.78 -8.64
CA TYR A 64 -2.73 -1.61 -7.48
C TYR A 64 -1.87 -2.79 -7.93
N TRP A 65 -0.81 -3.08 -7.19
CA TRP A 65 0.08 -4.19 -7.48
C TRP A 65 -0.06 -5.26 -6.42
N ILE A 66 -0.03 -6.50 -6.87
CA ILE A 66 -0.05 -7.70 -6.03
C ILE A 66 1.35 -8.24 -5.91
N VAL A 67 1.69 -8.70 -4.72
CA VAL A 67 2.91 -9.46 -4.45
C VAL A 67 2.52 -10.92 -4.28
N GLU A 68 3.06 -11.78 -5.13
CA GLU A 68 2.96 -13.23 -4.99
C GLU A 68 4.27 -13.82 -4.48
N MET A 69 4.15 -14.82 -3.63
CA MET A 69 5.27 -15.69 -3.25
C MET A 69 4.85 -17.12 -3.53
N ASP A 70 5.57 -17.78 -4.47
CA ASP A 70 5.28 -19.15 -4.89
C ASP A 70 3.81 -19.36 -5.30
N GLY A 71 3.24 -18.37 -6.02
CA GLY A 71 1.88 -18.41 -6.52
C GLY A 71 0.79 -17.98 -5.53
N GLU A 72 1.15 -17.68 -4.29
CA GLU A 72 0.22 -17.21 -3.26
C GLU A 72 0.27 -15.68 -3.12
N VAL A 73 -0.89 -15.03 -3.02
CA VAL A 73 -0.96 -13.59 -2.70
C VAL A 73 -0.48 -13.36 -1.26
N VAL A 74 0.58 -12.59 -1.11
CA VAL A 74 1.18 -12.28 0.19
C VAL A 74 1.32 -10.80 0.48
N GLY A 75 0.85 -9.95 -0.41
CA GLY A 75 0.87 -8.51 -0.20
C GLY A 75 0.39 -7.73 -1.39
N GLY A 76 0.40 -6.42 -1.23
CA GLY A 76 0.07 -5.48 -2.27
C GLY A 76 0.14 -4.03 -1.83
N GLY A 77 -0.07 -3.14 -2.77
CA GLY A 77 -0.11 -1.70 -2.53
C GLY A 77 -0.48 -0.96 -3.80
N GLY A 78 -0.97 0.25 -3.66
CA GLY A 78 -1.42 1.00 -4.80
C GLY A 78 -1.44 2.50 -4.62
N VAL A 79 -1.94 3.16 -5.64
CA VAL A 79 -2.01 4.61 -5.75
C VAL A 79 -3.26 4.99 -6.54
N ALA A 80 -3.89 6.06 -6.13
CA ALA A 80 -5.09 6.61 -6.79
C ALA A 80 -5.15 8.12 -6.58
N PRO A 81 -6.00 8.85 -7.34
CA PRO A 81 -6.23 10.25 -7.04
C PRO A 81 -6.74 10.43 -5.60
N LEU A 82 -6.23 11.43 -4.90
CA LEU A 82 -6.70 11.75 -3.55
C LEU A 82 -8.16 12.16 -3.59
N VAL A 83 -9.02 11.44 -2.87
CA VAL A 83 -10.45 11.75 -2.77
C VAL A 83 -10.63 13.12 -2.08
N GLY A 84 -11.39 14.01 -2.70
CA GLY A 84 -11.56 15.38 -2.20
C GLY A 84 -10.33 16.26 -2.36
N GLY A 85 -9.34 15.84 -3.13
CA GLY A 85 -8.14 16.60 -3.42
C GLY A 85 -8.29 17.56 -4.60
N ASP A 86 -7.16 18.14 -4.99
CA ASP A 86 -7.07 19.16 -6.05
C ASP A 86 -6.98 18.59 -7.49
N GLY A 87 -7.01 17.28 -7.67
CA GLY A 87 -6.82 16.62 -8.96
C GLY A 87 -5.34 16.46 -9.38
N ASN A 88 -4.42 17.08 -8.65
CA ASN A 88 -2.97 17.03 -8.91
C ASN A 88 -2.20 16.21 -7.86
N THR A 89 -2.90 15.71 -6.85
CA THR A 89 -2.33 14.91 -5.76
C THR A 89 -2.84 13.48 -5.86
N CYS A 90 -1.93 12.52 -5.88
CA CYS A 90 -2.28 11.12 -5.70
C CYS A 90 -2.06 10.69 -4.24
N GLU A 91 -2.67 9.58 -3.86
CA GLU A 91 -2.52 8.99 -2.53
C GLU A 91 -1.96 7.58 -2.65
N LEU A 92 -0.90 7.32 -1.89
CA LEU A 92 -0.37 5.98 -1.69
C LEU A 92 -1.30 5.24 -0.73
N GLN A 93 -1.80 4.07 -1.15
CA GLN A 93 -2.90 3.40 -0.45
C GLN A 93 -2.65 1.91 -0.25
N LYS A 94 -3.13 1.40 0.87
CA LYS A 94 -3.29 -0.04 1.14
C LYS A 94 -2.04 -0.86 0.87
N ILE A 95 -0.88 -0.37 1.34
CA ILE A 95 0.36 -1.15 1.32
C ILE A 95 0.35 -2.09 2.51
N TYR A 96 0.12 -3.36 2.26
CA TYR A 96 0.10 -4.41 3.26
C TYR A 96 0.93 -5.58 2.77
N LEU A 97 1.91 -5.97 3.55
CA LEU A 97 2.84 -7.05 3.22
C LEU A 97 2.88 -8.06 4.35
N SER A 98 2.71 -9.34 4.02
CA SER A 98 2.88 -10.45 4.96
C SER A 98 4.27 -10.41 5.60
N SER A 99 4.36 -10.89 6.84
CA SER A 99 5.64 -11.05 7.54
C SER A 99 6.66 -11.90 6.77
N LYS A 100 6.20 -12.77 5.88
CA LYS A 100 7.05 -13.58 4.99
C LYS A 100 7.93 -12.72 4.06
N LEU A 101 7.53 -11.46 3.80
CA LEU A 101 8.23 -10.53 2.92
C LEU A 101 9.21 -9.60 3.64
N ARG A 102 9.33 -9.71 4.96
CA ARG A 102 10.21 -8.84 5.75
C ARG A 102 11.68 -8.98 5.32
N GLY A 103 12.38 -7.84 5.28
CA GLY A 103 13.81 -7.80 4.95
C GLY A 103 14.16 -8.03 3.49
N LYS A 104 13.16 -8.07 2.59
CA LYS A 104 13.35 -8.35 1.16
C LYS A 104 13.25 -7.10 0.27
N GLY A 105 13.02 -5.92 0.85
CA GLY A 105 12.92 -4.66 0.10
C GLY A 105 11.64 -4.52 -0.75
N ILE A 106 10.62 -5.31 -0.49
CA ILE A 106 9.39 -5.33 -1.30
C ILE A 106 8.57 -4.05 -1.11
N ALA A 107 8.44 -3.56 0.13
CA ALA A 107 7.74 -2.30 0.40
C ALA A 107 8.34 -1.15 -0.40
N LYS A 108 9.66 -1.03 -0.41
CA LYS A 108 10.36 -0.01 -1.19
C LYS A 108 10.04 -0.11 -2.68
N LYS A 109 10.03 -1.32 -3.24
CA LYS A 109 9.71 -1.55 -4.66
C LYS A 109 8.29 -1.10 -4.99
N ILE A 110 7.31 -1.45 -4.15
CA ILE A 110 5.91 -1.05 -4.33
C ILE A 110 5.76 0.47 -4.27
N VAL A 111 6.40 1.12 -3.29
CA VAL A 111 6.34 2.59 -3.17
C VAL A 111 6.96 3.25 -4.39
N LEU A 112 8.16 2.84 -4.81
CA LEU A 112 8.82 3.42 -5.97
C LEU A 112 8.01 3.22 -7.25
N GLN A 113 7.41 2.07 -7.44
CA GLN A 113 6.54 1.78 -8.59
C GLN A 113 5.28 2.65 -8.57
N SER A 114 4.71 2.87 -7.39
CA SER A 114 3.55 3.76 -7.21
C SER A 114 3.88 5.22 -7.51
N LEU A 115 5.05 5.70 -7.07
CA LEU A 115 5.50 7.07 -7.34
C LEU A 115 5.77 7.29 -8.82
N GLU A 116 6.39 6.34 -9.49
CA GLU A 116 6.62 6.40 -10.94
C GLU A 116 5.31 6.45 -11.71
N PHE A 117 4.35 5.61 -11.36
CA PHE A 117 3.02 5.62 -11.94
C PHE A 117 2.33 6.98 -11.73
N GLY A 118 2.37 7.53 -10.50
CA GLY A 118 1.80 8.84 -10.20
C GLY A 118 2.40 9.95 -11.05
N LYS A 119 3.70 9.92 -11.23
CA LYS A 119 4.42 10.87 -12.07
C LYS A 119 4.01 10.75 -13.55
N GLU A 120 3.92 9.54 -14.07
CA GLU A 120 3.48 9.27 -15.45
C GLU A 120 2.04 9.73 -15.68
N GLN A 121 1.18 9.65 -14.67
CA GLN A 121 -0.21 10.11 -14.75
C GLN A 121 -0.36 11.63 -14.58
N GLY A 122 0.73 12.36 -14.40
CA GLY A 122 0.73 13.82 -14.33
C GLY A 122 0.42 14.40 -12.95
N PHE A 123 0.49 13.60 -11.90
CA PHE A 123 0.36 14.12 -10.52
C PHE A 123 1.60 14.91 -10.12
N ASN A 124 1.41 15.99 -9.35
CA ASN A 124 2.49 16.86 -8.89
C ASN A 124 3.09 16.41 -7.57
N ARG A 125 2.34 15.67 -6.79
CA ARG A 125 2.75 15.19 -5.47
C ARG A 125 2.00 13.93 -5.09
N CYS A 126 2.58 13.17 -4.16
CA CYS A 126 1.97 12.01 -3.55
C CYS A 126 1.78 12.23 -2.06
N TYR A 127 0.60 11.91 -1.57
CA TYR A 127 0.18 12.02 -0.17
C TYR A 127 -0.01 10.62 0.41
N LEU A 128 0.19 10.50 1.71
CA LEU A 128 -0.17 9.28 2.45
C LEU A 128 -0.61 9.60 3.87
N GLU A 129 -1.42 8.72 4.41
CA GLU A 129 -1.81 8.72 5.82
C GLU A 129 -1.42 7.38 6.44
N THR A 130 -0.87 7.41 7.63
CA THR A 130 -0.44 6.22 8.36
C THR A 130 -0.49 6.46 9.87
N THR A 131 0.01 5.51 10.63
CA THR A 131 0.04 5.55 12.09
C THR A 131 1.45 5.23 12.59
N ASP A 132 1.82 5.72 13.79
CA ASP A 132 3.10 5.44 14.43
C ASP A 132 3.25 3.97 14.84
N ILE A 133 2.15 3.21 14.88
CA ILE A 133 2.18 1.75 15.06
C ILE A 133 3.04 1.09 13.96
N LEU A 134 3.02 1.63 12.76
CA LEU A 134 3.76 1.14 11.59
C LEU A 134 5.11 1.87 11.42
N LYS A 135 5.95 1.86 12.45
CA LYS A 135 7.21 2.62 12.49
C LYS A 135 8.17 2.31 11.34
N ALA A 136 8.25 1.04 10.93
CA ALA A 136 9.11 0.65 9.82
C ALA A 136 8.66 1.28 8.50
N ALA A 137 7.35 1.36 8.27
CA ALA A 137 6.78 2.01 7.09
C ALA A 137 7.07 3.51 7.10
N VAL A 138 6.86 4.18 8.22
CA VAL A 138 7.15 5.62 8.38
C VAL A 138 8.63 5.90 8.07
N GLY A 139 9.54 5.12 8.63
CA GLY A 139 10.97 5.25 8.35
C GLY A 139 11.33 5.07 6.88
N LEU A 140 10.67 4.14 6.19
CA LEU A 140 10.84 3.96 4.75
C LEU A 140 10.37 5.19 3.96
N TYR A 141 9.20 5.73 4.29
CA TYR A 141 8.66 6.91 3.61
C TYR A 141 9.59 8.12 3.78
N GLU A 142 10.12 8.35 4.98
CA GLU A 142 11.11 9.41 5.23
C GLU A 142 12.36 9.22 4.34
N LYS A 143 12.90 8.02 4.27
CA LYS A 143 14.06 7.70 3.43
C LYS A 143 13.80 7.92 1.95
N LEU A 144 12.55 7.76 1.50
CA LEU A 144 12.16 7.97 0.11
C LEU A 144 11.80 9.43 -0.19
N GLY A 145 11.94 10.33 0.78
CA GLY A 145 11.75 11.76 0.58
C GLY A 145 10.37 12.30 0.93
N PHE A 146 9.51 11.50 1.59
CA PHE A 146 8.27 12.01 2.14
C PHE A 146 8.54 12.88 3.35
N GLU A 147 7.82 13.99 3.46
CA GLU A 147 7.90 14.93 4.57
C GLU A 147 6.58 14.94 5.36
N PHE A 148 6.68 15.11 6.68
CA PHE A 148 5.51 15.21 7.54
C PHE A 148 4.76 16.52 7.31
N ILE A 149 3.43 16.45 7.32
CA ILE A 149 2.55 17.61 7.32
C ILE A 149 1.54 17.51 8.46
N ASP A 150 1.10 18.64 8.99
CA ASP A 150 0.21 18.69 10.16
C ASP A 150 -1.26 18.50 9.80
N GLU A 151 -1.67 18.94 8.60
CA GLU A 151 -3.05 18.93 8.18
C GLU A 151 -3.37 17.77 7.24
N ALA A 152 -4.55 17.16 7.43
CA ALA A 152 -5.06 16.18 6.48
C ALA A 152 -5.44 16.86 5.16
N LEU A 153 -5.08 16.22 4.05
CA LEU A 153 -5.50 16.63 2.72
C LEU A 153 -6.69 15.77 2.27
N GLY A 154 -7.58 16.35 1.48
CA GLY A 154 -8.72 15.62 0.91
C GLY A 154 -9.69 15.07 1.96
N ASN A 155 -10.34 13.95 1.61
CA ASN A 155 -11.31 13.29 2.47
C ASN A 155 -11.18 11.77 2.35
N THR A 156 -10.18 11.20 3.03
CA THR A 156 -9.86 9.76 2.95
C THR A 156 -10.76 8.89 3.82
N GLY A 157 -11.41 9.47 4.85
CA GLY A 157 -12.17 8.73 5.85
C GLY A 157 -11.31 8.02 6.91
N HIS A 158 -10.00 8.15 6.89
CA HIS A 158 -9.07 7.51 7.85
C HIS A 158 -8.73 8.46 9.00
N SER A 159 -9.74 8.77 9.84
CA SER A 159 -9.64 9.77 10.91
C SER A 159 -8.62 9.44 12.01
N ASP A 160 -8.29 8.17 12.20
CA ASP A 160 -7.36 7.72 13.24
C ASP A 160 -5.91 7.54 12.75
N CYS A 161 -5.64 7.89 11.49
CA CYS A 161 -4.28 7.97 10.97
C CYS A 161 -3.69 9.32 11.34
N GLU A 162 -2.88 9.37 12.39
CA GLU A 162 -2.31 10.60 12.93
C GLU A 162 -1.08 11.11 12.19
N ILE A 163 -0.46 10.28 11.36
CA ILE A 163 0.71 10.65 10.56
C ILE A 163 0.29 10.92 9.12
N ARG A 164 0.65 12.08 8.62
CA ARG A 164 0.39 12.53 7.26
C ARG A 164 1.69 12.98 6.62
N MET A 165 1.94 12.50 5.41
CA MET A 165 3.18 12.78 4.71
C MET A 165 2.90 13.12 3.25
N VAL A 166 3.78 13.91 2.65
CA VAL A 166 3.69 14.32 1.25
C VAL A 166 5.08 14.30 0.61
N LYS A 167 5.12 13.99 -0.68
CA LYS A 167 6.33 14.03 -1.50
C LYS A 167 6.01 14.65 -2.85
N PRO A 168 6.81 15.65 -3.31
CA PRO A 168 6.74 16.13 -4.69
C PRO A 168 7.13 15.03 -5.69
N LEU A 169 6.47 15.02 -6.82
CA LEU A 169 6.75 14.08 -7.91
C LEU A 169 7.47 14.74 -9.10
#